data_c4011685f9c139acdba8d125e683b7f4
#
_entry.id   c4011685f9c139acdba8d125e683b7f4
#
_cell.length_a   1.000
_cell.length_b   1.000
_cell.length_c   1.000
_cell.angle_alpha   90.00
_cell.angle_beta   90.00
_cell.angle_gamma   90.00
#
_symmetry.space_group_name_H-M   'P 1'
#
loop_
_entity.id
_entity.type
_entity.pdbx_description
1 polymer ?
#
loop_
_entity_poly.entity_id
_entity_poly.type
_entity_poly.pdbx_seq_one_letter_code
_entity_poly.pdbx_strand_id
1 'polypeptide(L)'
;MVIPRFGLVGQFLRVIMQPKSIFRIPPQPKPNFRMLGVRNLVGLALCFAVADRAAGNPQDPLTPISSETEPTKSVNQQITDLLKAYEKALNSHDPKAVMALYGSDPIFIPQNAEASIGREAVQARYQRGSQTIKLNVVFTIHEIVEMGDLAYGRTTSVGQQEVLATHKISPEANNELFIFRREQGQWKIHRYMFAASNPPAAN
;
A
#
# COMPACT_ATOMS: atom_id res chain seq x y z
N MET A 1 29.39 -32.79 -49.24
CA MET A 1 27.95 -32.71 -49.11
C MET A 1 27.63 -32.66 -47.62
N VAL A 2 27.53 -31.46 -47.08
CA VAL A 2 27.40 -31.19 -45.63
C VAL A 2 26.00 -30.69 -45.38
N ILE A 3 25.23 -31.43 -44.58
CA ILE A 3 23.88 -31.06 -44.17
C ILE A 3 23.97 -30.33 -42.81
N PRO A 4 23.49 -29.10 -42.68
CA PRO A 4 23.46 -28.43 -41.38
C PRO A 4 22.27 -28.94 -40.55
N ARG A 5 22.55 -29.30 -39.29
CA ARG A 5 21.57 -29.60 -38.26
C ARG A 5 20.87 -28.31 -37.85
N PHE A 6 19.59 -28.22 -38.12
CA PHE A 6 18.71 -27.22 -37.53
C PHE A 6 18.37 -27.63 -36.11
N GLY A 7 18.74 -26.76 -35.16
CA GLY A 7 18.56 -26.95 -33.74
C GLY A 7 17.17 -26.70 -33.26
N LEU A 8 16.94 -27.30 -32.17
CA LEU A 8 15.82 -27.41 -31.24
C LEU A 8 15.30 -26.04 -30.68
N VAL A 9 14.62 -25.24 -31.48
CA VAL A 9 13.99 -24.01 -30.98
C VAL A 9 12.45 -23.98 -31.19
N GLY A 10 11.91 -25.05 -31.80
CA GLY A 10 10.51 -25.07 -32.23
C GLY A 10 9.47 -25.65 -31.28
N GLN A 11 9.81 -26.04 -30.03
CA GLN A 11 8.85 -26.76 -29.15
C GLN A 11 8.34 -26.02 -27.94
N PHE A 12 8.75 -24.79 -27.67
CA PHE A 12 8.28 -24.05 -26.49
C PHE A 12 7.02 -23.18 -26.72
N LEU A 13 6.47 -23.11 -27.92
CA LEU A 13 5.36 -22.22 -28.22
C LEU A 13 3.99 -22.90 -28.35
N ARG A 14 3.81 -24.13 -27.89
CA ARG A 14 2.55 -24.88 -28.05
C ARG A 14 1.81 -25.25 -26.76
N VAL A 15 2.17 -24.71 -25.61
CA VAL A 15 1.53 -25.03 -24.32
C VAL A 15 0.61 -23.93 -23.78
N ILE A 16 0.43 -22.80 -24.47
CA ILE A 16 -0.33 -21.64 -23.94
C ILE A 16 -1.70 -21.45 -24.62
N MET A 17 -2.29 -22.46 -25.24
CA MET A 17 -3.67 -22.37 -25.69
C MET A 17 -4.46 -23.62 -25.31
N GLN A 18 -4.78 -23.75 -24.06
CA GLN A 18 -5.92 -24.53 -23.60
C GLN A 18 -6.89 -23.61 -22.86
N PRO A 19 -8.13 -23.44 -23.33
CA PRO A 19 -9.16 -22.77 -22.54
C PRO A 19 -9.59 -23.73 -21.43
N LYS A 20 -9.03 -23.58 -20.23
CA LYS A 20 -9.46 -24.34 -19.06
C LYS A 20 -10.22 -23.46 -18.11
N SER A 21 -11.47 -23.88 -17.99
CA SER A 21 -12.40 -23.71 -16.86
C SER A 21 -12.76 -22.27 -16.46
N ILE A 22 -13.99 -21.97 -16.74
CA ILE A 22 -14.77 -20.92 -16.09
C ILE A 22 -14.54 -21.02 -14.57
N PHE A 23 -13.69 -20.14 -14.05
CA PHE A 23 -13.47 -20.00 -12.61
C PHE A 23 -14.78 -19.47 -12.02
N ARG A 24 -15.60 -20.38 -11.45
CA ARG A 24 -16.71 -19.97 -10.60
C ARG A 24 -16.13 -19.33 -9.35
N ILE A 25 -16.20 -18.02 -9.28
CA ILE A 25 -15.93 -17.28 -8.04
C ILE A 25 -16.95 -17.76 -7.02
N PRO A 26 -16.52 -18.36 -5.89
CA PRO A 26 -17.46 -18.72 -4.84
C PRO A 26 -18.17 -17.45 -4.33
N PRO A 27 -19.47 -17.53 -4.01
CA PRO A 27 -20.20 -16.37 -3.50
C PRO A 27 -19.53 -15.86 -2.23
N GLN A 28 -19.16 -14.58 -2.23
CA GLN A 28 -18.59 -13.92 -1.07
C GLN A 28 -19.61 -13.89 0.06
N PRO A 29 -19.23 -14.20 1.30
CA PRO A 29 -20.13 -14.07 2.43
C PRO A 29 -20.57 -12.62 2.56
N LYS A 30 -21.89 -12.40 2.61
CA LYS A 30 -22.46 -11.07 2.82
C LYS A 30 -21.98 -10.52 4.15
N PRO A 31 -21.53 -9.25 4.22
CA PRO A 31 -21.14 -8.64 5.48
C PRO A 31 -22.35 -8.59 6.41
N ASN A 32 -22.27 -9.26 7.55
CA ASN A 32 -23.25 -9.15 8.64
C ASN A 32 -23.09 -7.77 9.30
N PHE A 33 -23.84 -6.79 8.83
CA PHE A 33 -24.06 -5.54 9.55
C PHE A 33 -24.96 -5.82 10.75
N ARG A 34 -24.38 -6.20 11.89
CA ARG A 34 -25.05 -6.08 13.17
C ARG A 34 -25.06 -4.58 13.53
N MET A 35 -26.21 -3.94 13.33
CA MET A 35 -26.49 -2.66 13.95
C MET A 35 -26.44 -2.84 15.47
N LEU A 36 -25.38 -2.35 16.11
CA LEU A 36 -25.39 -2.12 17.55
C LEU A 36 -26.30 -0.91 17.82
N GLY A 37 -27.47 -1.19 18.36
CA GLY A 37 -28.40 -0.16 18.80
C GLY A 37 -27.78 0.72 19.88
N VAL A 38 -27.71 2.01 19.60
CA VAL A 38 -27.35 3.04 20.56
C VAL A 38 -28.51 3.15 21.54
N ARG A 39 -28.38 2.59 22.74
CA ARG A 39 -29.31 2.87 23.88
C ARG A 39 -28.84 4.14 24.54
N ASN A 40 -29.61 5.20 24.33
CA ASN A 40 -29.56 6.43 25.12
C ASN A 40 -29.84 6.10 26.60
N LEU A 41 -28.89 6.33 27.46
CA LEU A 41 -29.05 6.42 28.89
C LEU A 41 -29.03 7.90 29.28
N VAL A 42 -30.20 8.46 29.47
CA VAL A 42 -30.42 9.75 30.13
C VAL A 42 -30.19 9.52 31.63
N GLY A 43 -29.06 9.99 32.12
CA GLY A 43 -28.75 10.03 33.55
C GLY A 43 -29.02 11.41 34.12
N LEU A 44 -30.07 11.51 34.89
CA LEU A 44 -30.51 12.66 35.72
C LEU A 44 -29.50 12.83 36.87
N ALA A 45 -28.82 13.95 36.98
CA ALA A 45 -28.02 14.28 38.16
C ALA A 45 -28.55 15.52 38.81
N LEU A 46 -28.93 15.32 40.08
CA LEU A 46 -29.50 16.25 41.02
C LEU A 46 -28.48 17.29 41.49
N CYS A 47 -28.94 18.52 41.59
CA CYS A 47 -28.24 19.64 42.24
C CYS A 47 -28.10 19.44 43.76
N PHE A 48 -26.92 19.76 44.29
CA PHE A 48 -26.81 20.30 45.65
C PHE A 48 -25.89 21.51 45.64
N ALA A 49 -26.49 22.63 45.99
CA ALA A 49 -25.79 23.86 46.31
C ALA A 49 -25.38 23.83 47.79
N VAL A 50 -24.13 24.16 48.05
CA VAL A 50 -23.74 24.71 49.37
C VAL A 50 -22.77 25.85 49.10
N ALA A 51 -23.18 27.02 49.57
CA ALA A 51 -22.36 28.21 49.62
C ALA A 51 -21.44 28.11 50.83
N ASP A 52 -20.17 28.48 50.69
CA ASP A 52 -19.50 29.22 51.73
C ASP A 52 -18.40 30.14 51.19
N ARG A 53 -18.28 31.27 51.84
CA ARG A 53 -17.46 32.44 51.55
C ARG A 53 -16.05 32.24 52.10
N ALA A 54 -15.04 32.56 51.33
CA ALA A 54 -13.86 33.21 51.90
C ALA A 54 -13.09 33.98 50.80
N ALA A 55 -12.73 35.18 51.21
CA ALA A 55 -12.10 36.25 50.43
C ALA A 55 -10.62 35.97 50.06
N GLY A 56 -10.21 36.58 48.97
CA GLY A 56 -8.83 37.11 48.84
C GLY A 56 -7.88 36.37 47.95
N ASN A 57 -7.70 36.77 46.76
CA ASN A 57 -6.52 37.50 46.25
C ASN A 57 -6.61 37.70 44.73
N PRO A 58 -6.41 38.88 44.19
CA PRO A 58 -6.34 39.09 42.74
C PRO A 58 -4.89 38.93 42.28
N GLN A 59 -4.75 38.43 41.05
CA GLN A 59 -3.52 38.43 40.23
C GLN A 59 -2.70 37.16 40.23
N ASP A 60 -3.20 36.16 39.44
CA ASP A 60 -2.32 35.38 38.58
C ASP A 60 -2.62 35.73 37.13
N PRO A 61 -1.59 36.10 36.34
CA PRO A 61 -1.81 36.34 34.93
C PRO A 61 -2.10 34.99 34.28
N LEU A 62 -3.31 34.87 33.71
CA LEU A 62 -3.72 33.76 32.88
C LEU A 62 -2.72 33.67 31.73
N THR A 63 -1.75 32.77 31.84
CA THR A 63 -0.98 32.30 30.69
C THR A 63 -1.97 31.66 29.74
N PRO A 64 -2.13 32.16 28.51
CA PRO A 64 -2.91 31.46 27.51
C PRO A 64 -2.18 30.14 27.24
N ILE A 65 -2.83 29.02 27.59
CA ILE A 65 -2.43 27.71 27.10
C ILE A 65 -2.71 27.76 25.60
N SER A 66 -1.72 28.19 24.82
CA SER A 66 -1.71 28.01 23.40
C SER A 66 -1.58 26.51 23.17
N SER A 67 -2.70 25.81 23.08
CA SER A 67 -2.76 24.52 22.43
C SER A 67 -2.43 24.75 20.96
N GLU A 68 -1.17 24.79 20.60
CA GLU A 68 -0.73 24.66 19.22
C GLU A 68 -1.18 23.27 18.76
N THR A 69 -2.38 23.22 18.19
CA THR A 69 -2.84 22.08 17.44
C THR A 69 -1.96 22.02 16.21
N GLU A 70 -0.95 21.13 16.20
CA GLU A 70 -0.18 20.83 15.01
C GLU A 70 -1.14 20.64 13.83
N PRO A 71 -0.93 21.31 12.69
CA PRO A 71 -1.83 21.24 11.56
C PRO A 71 -1.93 19.79 11.07
N THR A 72 -3.09 19.20 11.22
CA THR A 72 -3.36 17.84 10.76
C THR A 72 -3.10 17.78 9.26
N LYS A 73 -2.11 16.96 8.84
CA LYS A 73 -1.76 16.77 7.43
C LYS A 73 -2.99 16.37 6.62
N SER A 74 -3.17 16.96 5.44
CA SER A 74 -4.21 16.52 4.50
C SER A 74 -4.03 15.06 4.11
N VAL A 75 -5.10 14.39 3.66
CA VAL A 75 -5.04 12.99 3.19
C VAL A 75 -4.04 12.85 2.04
N ASN A 76 -4.03 13.78 1.10
CA ASN A 76 -3.05 13.81 0.02
C ASN A 76 -1.61 13.83 0.54
N GLN A 77 -1.33 14.63 1.57
CA GLN A 77 0.01 14.69 2.16
C GLN A 77 0.37 13.40 2.88
N GLN A 78 -0.57 12.80 3.63
CA GLN A 78 -0.35 11.53 4.34
C GLN A 78 -0.05 10.38 3.36
N ILE A 79 -0.80 10.28 2.25
CA ILE A 79 -0.58 9.25 1.22
C ILE A 79 0.71 9.53 0.44
N THR A 80 1.03 10.79 0.16
CA THR A 80 2.30 11.17 -0.45
C THR A 80 3.50 10.75 0.41
N ASP A 81 3.42 10.99 1.72
CA ASP A 81 4.47 10.59 2.67
C ASP A 81 4.60 9.06 2.73
N LEU A 82 3.47 8.33 2.69
CA LEU A 82 3.45 6.87 2.64
C LEU A 82 4.11 6.34 1.36
N LEU A 83 3.81 6.92 0.19
CA LEU A 83 4.44 6.52 -1.08
C LEU A 83 5.94 6.82 -1.11
N LYS A 84 6.39 7.95 -0.56
CA LYS A 84 7.82 8.25 -0.39
C LYS A 84 8.52 7.27 0.55
N ALA A 85 7.85 6.87 1.63
CA ALA A 85 8.37 5.84 2.53
C ALA A 85 8.46 4.48 1.83
N TYR A 86 7.50 4.15 0.96
CA TYR A 86 7.50 2.92 0.15
C TYR A 86 8.66 2.92 -0.85
N GLU A 87 8.87 4.01 -1.60
CA GLU A 87 10.01 4.18 -2.51
C GLU A 87 11.34 3.97 -1.76
N LYS A 88 11.50 4.66 -0.62
CA LYS A 88 12.70 4.51 0.21
C LYS A 88 12.93 3.08 0.67
N ALA A 89 11.88 2.38 1.11
CA ALA A 89 12.00 1.00 1.58
C ALA A 89 12.38 0.03 0.44
N LEU A 90 11.80 0.21 -0.76
CA LEU A 90 12.19 -0.55 -1.95
C LEU A 90 13.66 -0.33 -2.31
N ASN A 91 14.10 0.93 -2.41
CA ASN A 91 15.46 1.29 -2.80
C ASN A 91 16.50 0.90 -1.74
N SER A 92 16.09 0.77 -0.48
CA SER A 92 16.93 0.31 0.63
C SER A 92 16.99 -1.21 0.76
N HIS A 93 16.30 -1.97 -0.10
CA HIS A 93 16.24 -3.44 0.00
C HIS A 93 15.70 -3.93 1.35
N ASP A 94 14.77 -3.21 1.94
CA ASP A 94 14.19 -3.54 3.25
C ASP A 94 12.75 -4.05 3.13
N PRO A 95 12.53 -5.36 2.92
CA PRO A 95 11.19 -5.93 2.83
C PRO A 95 10.40 -5.78 4.14
N LYS A 96 11.06 -5.63 5.29
CA LYS A 96 10.38 -5.40 6.57
C LYS A 96 9.80 -3.98 6.62
N ALA A 97 10.58 -2.98 6.19
CA ALA A 97 10.10 -1.61 6.08
C ALA A 97 8.95 -1.50 5.07
N VAL A 98 9.05 -2.18 3.91
CA VAL A 98 7.94 -2.28 2.95
C VAL A 98 6.68 -2.82 3.61
N MET A 99 6.78 -3.94 4.35
CA MET A 99 5.62 -4.56 5.00
C MET A 99 5.01 -3.73 6.13
N ALA A 100 5.74 -2.82 6.74
CA ALA A 100 5.20 -1.89 7.74
C ALA A 100 4.20 -0.88 7.14
N LEU A 101 4.28 -0.64 5.83
CA LEU A 101 3.39 0.28 5.10
C LEU A 101 2.12 -0.40 4.59
N TYR A 102 2.09 -1.73 4.54
CA TYR A 102 0.91 -2.50 4.16
C TYR A 102 -0.07 -2.69 5.33
N GLY A 103 -1.36 -2.74 4.99
CA GLY A 103 -2.45 -3.02 5.93
C GLY A 103 -2.52 -4.48 6.39
N SER A 104 -3.65 -4.82 7.03
CA SER A 104 -3.86 -6.12 7.67
C SER A 104 -4.08 -7.27 6.67
N ASP A 105 -4.76 -7.00 5.54
CA ASP A 105 -5.11 -7.99 4.50
C ASP A 105 -4.69 -7.51 3.09
N PRO A 106 -3.39 -7.36 2.82
CA PRO A 106 -2.92 -6.79 1.57
C PRO A 106 -3.09 -7.77 0.40
N ILE A 107 -3.20 -7.20 -0.82
CA ILE A 107 -2.99 -7.94 -2.06
C ILE A 107 -1.96 -7.20 -2.90
N PHE A 108 -0.96 -7.94 -3.38
CA PHE A 108 0.03 -7.46 -4.33
C PHE A 108 -0.11 -8.21 -5.64
N ILE A 109 -0.30 -7.47 -6.73
CA ILE A 109 -0.53 -8.00 -8.08
C ILE A 109 0.66 -7.59 -8.95
N PRO A 110 1.73 -8.39 -9.01
CA PRO A 110 2.87 -8.10 -9.85
C PRO A 110 2.57 -8.40 -11.31
N GLN A 111 3.31 -7.76 -12.22
CA GLN A 111 3.27 -8.10 -13.64
C GLN A 111 3.70 -9.55 -13.88
N ASN A 112 3.04 -10.24 -14.81
CA ASN A 112 3.40 -11.59 -15.29
C ASN A 112 3.47 -12.67 -14.19
N ALA A 113 2.81 -12.46 -13.06
CA ALA A 113 2.77 -13.45 -11.98
C ALA A 113 1.43 -13.42 -11.24
N GLU A 114 1.13 -14.49 -10.53
CA GLU A 114 -0.08 -14.57 -9.70
C GLU A 114 -0.04 -13.56 -8.56
N ALA A 115 -1.23 -13.08 -8.19
CA ALA A 115 -1.39 -12.20 -7.04
C ALA A 115 -0.95 -12.88 -5.74
N SER A 116 -0.23 -12.14 -4.92
CA SER A 116 0.05 -12.54 -3.54
C SER A 116 -1.06 -12.01 -2.65
N ILE A 117 -1.80 -12.91 -2.00
CA ILE A 117 -2.98 -12.58 -1.20
C ILE A 117 -2.68 -12.81 0.27
N GLY A 118 -2.91 -11.79 1.09
CA GLY A 118 -2.65 -11.81 2.53
C GLY A 118 -1.21 -11.45 2.88
N ARG A 119 -1.03 -11.12 4.16
CA ARG A 119 0.21 -10.53 4.66
C ARG A 119 1.43 -11.43 4.50
N GLU A 120 1.28 -12.73 4.79
CA GLU A 120 2.37 -13.70 4.68
C GLU A 120 2.84 -13.88 3.23
N ALA A 121 1.89 -14.02 2.28
CA ALA A 121 2.22 -14.18 0.87
C ALA A 121 2.90 -12.93 0.28
N VAL A 122 2.42 -11.74 0.65
CA VAL A 122 3.02 -10.47 0.21
C VAL A 122 4.42 -10.32 0.82
N GLN A 123 4.59 -10.61 2.12
CA GLN A 123 5.90 -10.57 2.78
C GLN A 123 6.90 -11.53 2.12
N ALA A 124 6.50 -12.77 1.88
CA ALA A 124 7.35 -13.76 1.22
C ALA A 124 7.73 -13.32 -0.20
N ARG A 125 6.84 -12.62 -0.92
CA ARG A 125 7.13 -12.07 -2.24
C ARG A 125 8.21 -11.00 -2.17
N TYR A 126 8.11 -10.03 -1.26
CA TYR A 126 9.13 -8.98 -1.09
C TYR A 126 10.47 -9.55 -0.60
N GLN A 127 10.45 -10.52 0.30
CA GLN A 127 11.66 -11.20 0.77
C GLN A 127 12.40 -11.90 -0.38
N ARG A 128 11.67 -12.66 -1.22
CA ARG A 128 12.28 -13.29 -2.41
C ARG A 128 12.78 -12.25 -3.42
N GLY A 129 11.99 -11.20 -3.66
CA GLY A 129 12.37 -10.10 -4.54
C GLY A 129 13.68 -9.46 -4.11
N SER A 130 13.82 -9.12 -2.85
CA SER A 130 15.05 -8.50 -2.31
C SER A 130 16.29 -9.40 -2.36
N GLN A 131 16.11 -10.71 -2.47
CA GLN A 131 17.21 -11.66 -2.66
C GLN A 131 17.63 -11.83 -4.11
N THR A 132 16.81 -11.36 -5.06
CA THR A 132 17.02 -11.60 -6.50
C THR A 132 17.35 -10.33 -7.27
N ILE A 133 16.72 -9.22 -6.92
CA ILE A 133 16.90 -7.93 -7.59
C ILE A 133 17.12 -6.81 -6.60
N LYS A 134 17.87 -5.81 -7.03
CA LYS A 134 18.01 -4.52 -6.38
C LYS A 134 17.36 -3.46 -7.23
N LEU A 135 16.47 -2.69 -6.62
CA LEU A 135 15.78 -1.57 -7.27
C LEU A 135 16.42 -0.24 -6.89
N ASN A 136 16.46 0.66 -7.86
CA ASN A 136 16.73 2.08 -7.66
C ASN A 136 15.76 2.85 -8.55
N VAL A 137 14.59 3.17 -8.02
CA VAL A 137 13.46 3.76 -8.75
C VAL A 137 12.98 5.04 -8.07
N VAL A 138 12.39 5.93 -8.84
CA VAL A 138 11.75 7.15 -8.38
C VAL A 138 10.29 7.12 -8.81
N PHE A 139 9.40 7.39 -7.85
CA PHE A 139 7.97 7.46 -8.09
C PHE A 139 7.53 8.87 -8.48
N THR A 140 6.69 8.97 -9.51
CA THR A 140 5.93 10.17 -9.83
C THR A 140 4.47 9.93 -9.50
N ILE A 141 3.91 10.72 -8.59
CA ILE A 141 2.50 10.67 -8.22
C ILE A 141 1.73 11.56 -9.18
N HIS A 142 0.77 10.99 -9.92
CA HIS A 142 -0.07 11.71 -10.89
C HIS A 142 -1.38 12.17 -10.27
N GLU A 143 -1.97 11.32 -9.42
CA GLU A 143 -3.20 11.66 -8.71
C GLU A 143 -3.36 10.83 -7.44
N ILE A 144 -4.04 11.40 -6.47
CA ILE A 144 -4.55 10.74 -5.27
C ILE A 144 -6.00 11.18 -5.10
N VAL A 145 -6.91 10.22 -5.02
CA VAL A 145 -8.35 10.47 -4.85
C VAL A 145 -8.84 9.78 -3.59
N GLU A 146 -9.36 10.57 -2.65
CA GLU A 146 -9.94 10.11 -1.41
C GLU A 146 -11.41 9.71 -1.59
N MET A 147 -11.82 8.61 -0.97
CA MET A 147 -13.18 8.06 -0.99
C MET A 147 -13.56 7.56 0.42
N GLY A 148 -13.60 8.45 1.39
CA GLY A 148 -13.82 8.11 2.81
C GLY A 148 -12.62 7.38 3.42
N ASP A 149 -12.81 6.15 3.90
CA ASP A 149 -11.72 5.33 4.46
C ASP A 149 -10.91 4.57 3.40
N LEU A 150 -11.20 4.79 2.14
CA LEU A 150 -10.42 4.33 1.00
C LEU A 150 -9.86 5.51 0.23
N ALA A 151 -8.76 5.28 -0.46
CA ALA A 151 -8.23 6.18 -1.47
C ALA A 151 -7.54 5.36 -2.56
N TYR A 152 -7.43 5.92 -3.76
CA TYR A 152 -6.52 5.37 -4.75
C TYR A 152 -5.44 6.38 -5.12
N GLY A 153 -4.30 5.88 -5.56
CA GLY A 153 -3.21 6.67 -6.13
C GLY A 153 -2.74 6.04 -7.42
N ARG A 154 -2.59 6.87 -8.46
CA ARG A 154 -1.98 6.49 -9.72
C ARG A 154 -0.59 7.09 -9.79
N THR A 155 0.39 6.22 -10.00
CA THR A 155 1.80 6.61 -10.08
C THR A 155 2.48 6.01 -11.30
N THR A 156 3.65 6.50 -11.61
CA THR A 156 4.64 5.81 -12.44
C THR A 156 5.93 5.73 -11.67
N SER A 157 6.73 4.68 -11.91
CA SER A 157 8.11 4.63 -11.44
C SER A 157 9.06 4.48 -12.60
N VAL A 158 10.24 5.09 -12.49
CA VAL A 158 11.34 4.95 -13.45
C VAL A 158 12.64 4.80 -12.71
N GLY A 159 13.56 4.04 -13.29
CA GLY A 159 14.89 3.82 -12.72
C GLY A 159 15.58 2.63 -13.29
N GLN A 160 16.20 1.85 -12.43
CA GLN A 160 16.99 0.68 -12.79
C GLN A 160 16.73 -0.48 -11.83
N GLN A 161 16.86 -1.70 -12.35
CA GLN A 161 16.98 -2.91 -11.55
C GLN A 161 18.32 -3.60 -11.83
N GLU A 162 18.94 -4.13 -10.79
CA GLU A 162 20.10 -5.00 -10.86
C GLU A 162 19.69 -6.43 -10.50
N VAL A 163 20.03 -7.40 -11.34
CA VAL A 163 19.90 -8.83 -11.01
C VAL A 163 21.11 -9.24 -10.19
N LEU A 164 20.91 -9.53 -8.90
CA LEU A 164 22.01 -9.76 -7.95
C LEU A 164 22.93 -10.92 -8.31
N ALA A 165 22.40 -11.98 -8.93
CA ALA A 165 23.19 -13.15 -9.32
C ALA A 165 24.17 -12.90 -10.48
N THR A 166 23.88 -11.91 -11.34
CA THR A 166 24.64 -11.63 -12.56
C THR A 166 25.19 -10.22 -12.63
N HIS A 167 24.82 -9.36 -11.70
CA HIS A 167 25.09 -7.92 -11.69
C HIS A 167 24.62 -7.19 -12.96
N LYS A 168 23.70 -7.81 -13.72
CA LYS A 168 23.12 -7.20 -14.91
C LYS A 168 22.16 -6.08 -14.47
N ILE A 169 22.44 -4.87 -14.94
CA ILE A 169 21.60 -3.70 -14.75
C ILE A 169 20.73 -3.51 -16.00
N SER A 170 19.44 -3.22 -15.79
CA SER A 170 18.50 -2.89 -16.85
C SER A 170 17.59 -1.73 -16.43
N PRO A 171 17.08 -0.96 -17.40
CA PRO A 171 16.03 0.04 -17.11
C PRO A 171 14.81 -0.60 -16.50
N GLU A 172 14.17 0.13 -15.59
CA GLU A 172 12.90 -0.23 -14.95
C GLU A 172 11.93 0.94 -15.11
N ALA A 173 10.73 0.66 -15.63
CA ALA A 173 9.66 1.65 -15.70
C ALA A 173 8.30 0.96 -15.59
N ASN A 174 7.41 1.52 -14.78
CA ASN A 174 6.11 0.93 -14.50
C ASN A 174 5.00 1.98 -14.48
N ASN A 175 3.79 1.54 -14.85
CA ASN A 175 2.52 2.16 -14.48
C ASN A 175 1.99 1.45 -13.26
N GLU A 176 1.48 2.19 -12.28
CA GLU A 176 1.12 1.63 -10.98
C GLU A 176 -0.22 2.17 -10.48
N LEU A 177 -0.95 1.30 -9.80
CA LEU A 177 -2.18 1.64 -9.11
C LEU A 177 -2.11 1.12 -7.67
N PHE A 178 -2.27 2.03 -6.73
CA PHE A 178 -2.40 1.74 -5.32
C PHE A 178 -3.84 1.98 -4.87
N ILE A 179 -4.36 1.09 -4.03
CA ILE A 179 -5.53 1.35 -3.22
C ILE A 179 -5.07 1.38 -1.77
N PHE A 180 -5.37 2.47 -1.10
CA PHE A 180 -5.08 2.68 0.31
C PHE A 180 -6.34 2.51 1.14
N ARG A 181 -6.18 2.05 2.37
CA ARG A 181 -7.24 1.97 3.36
C ARG A 181 -6.78 2.58 4.68
N ARG A 182 -7.67 3.30 5.34
CA ARG A 182 -7.40 3.82 6.67
C ARG A 182 -7.61 2.70 7.70
N GLU A 183 -6.55 2.37 8.44
CA GLU A 183 -6.57 1.37 9.51
C GLU A 183 -6.04 2.02 10.78
N GLN A 184 -6.83 2.03 11.86
CA GLN A 184 -6.48 2.65 13.14
C GLN A 184 -5.99 4.11 12.98
N GLY A 185 -6.67 4.88 12.13
CA GLY A 185 -6.35 6.28 11.86
C GLY A 185 -5.17 6.52 10.89
N GLN A 186 -4.49 5.49 10.43
CA GLN A 186 -3.35 5.59 9.51
C GLN A 186 -3.67 5.04 8.12
N TRP A 187 -3.19 5.70 7.09
CA TRP A 187 -3.26 5.17 5.73
C TRP A 187 -2.27 4.03 5.55
N LYS A 188 -2.75 2.93 4.94
CA LYS A 188 -1.97 1.72 4.63
C LYS A 188 -2.21 1.30 3.20
N ILE A 189 -1.20 0.68 2.56
CA ILE A 189 -1.36 0.04 1.25
C ILE A 189 -2.25 -1.19 1.43
N HIS A 190 -3.41 -1.16 0.77
CA HIS A 190 -4.39 -2.25 0.82
C HIS A 190 -4.28 -3.14 -0.41
N ARG A 191 -4.17 -2.54 -1.59
CA ARG A 191 -3.92 -3.23 -2.86
C ARG A 191 -2.86 -2.47 -3.64
N TYR A 192 -2.01 -3.21 -4.31
CA TYR A 192 -1.01 -2.64 -5.19
C TYR A 192 -0.88 -3.51 -6.43
N MET A 193 -0.89 -2.87 -7.60
CA MET A 193 -0.59 -3.52 -8.86
C MET A 193 0.33 -2.63 -9.71
N PHE A 194 1.14 -3.29 -10.53
CA PHE A 194 1.94 -2.59 -11.51
C PHE A 194 2.02 -3.37 -12.83
N ALA A 195 2.30 -2.63 -13.90
CA ALA A 195 2.60 -3.15 -15.22
C ALA A 195 3.80 -2.41 -15.78
N ALA A 196 4.79 -3.13 -16.32
CA ALA A 196 5.92 -2.49 -16.96
C ALA A 196 5.45 -1.61 -18.12
N SER A 197 6.04 -0.42 -18.22
CA SER A 197 5.81 0.53 -19.30
C SER A 197 6.98 0.60 -20.29
N ASN A 198 8.08 -0.08 -20.01
CA ASN A 198 9.17 -0.26 -20.98
C ASN A 198 8.71 -1.16 -22.12
N PRO A 199 9.01 -0.83 -23.38
CA PRO A 199 8.79 -1.77 -24.46
C PRO A 199 9.64 -3.04 -24.21
N PRO A 200 9.16 -4.23 -24.62
CA PRO A 200 9.98 -5.42 -24.60
C PRO A 200 11.31 -5.16 -25.32
N ALA A 201 12.42 -5.68 -24.76
CA ALA A 201 13.69 -5.61 -25.47
C ALA A 201 13.50 -6.22 -26.86
N ALA A 202 13.90 -5.50 -27.92
CA ALA A 202 13.93 -6.06 -29.27
C ALA A 202 14.87 -7.27 -29.27
N ASN A 203 14.36 -8.43 -29.68
CA ASN A 203 15.15 -9.66 -29.83
C ASN A 203 16.09 -9.56 -31.02
#